data_fff3d994ab6f42a690c817818c493fa0
#
_entry.id   fff3d994ab6f42a690c817818c493fa0
#
_cell.length_a   1.000
_cell.length_b   1.000
_cell.length_c   1.000
_cell.angle_alpha   90.00
_cell.angle_beta   90.00
_cell.angle_gamma   90.00
#
_symmetry.space_group_name_H-M   'P 1'
#
loop_
_entity.id
_entity.type
_entity.pdbx_description
1 polymer ?
#
loop_
_entity_poly.entity_id
_entity_poly.type
_entity_poly.pdbx_seq_one_letter_code
_entity_poly.pdbx_strand_id
1 'polypeptide(L)'
;MDTNRWRLDGKLALVTGASAGIGLAIARELAALGAHLLLVAREEDPLQEAREELAELHPGQDFLAMSADVAVDEDRQAILDWVEDQDEGLHILVNNAGGNVSKAAVDYTEDEWRRIFETNLFSAFELSRYAHPLLARHAASSIVNIGSVSGLTHVRSGVVYGMSKAALHQMTRNLAVEWAEDGIRVNAVAPWYIRTRRTSVPLSDPDYYEEVIARTPM
;
A
#
# COMPACT_ATOMS: atom_id res chain seq x y z
N MET A 1 8.97 -21.50 -19.68
CA MET A 1 7.71 -20.88 -19.22
C MET A 1 7.59 -19.55 -19.96
N ASP A 2 6.45 -19.24 -20.51
CA ASP A 2 6.21 -17.94 -21.13
C ASP A 2 6.18 -16.86 -20.04
N THR A 3 7.29 -16.10 -19.93
CA THR A 3 7.41 -15.01 -18.96
C THR A 3 6.56 -13.79 -19.34
N ASN A 4 6.02 -13.79 -20.57
CA ASN A 4 5.24 -12.67 -21.11
C ASN A 4 3.90 -12.46 -20.38
N ARG A 5 3.34 -13.50 -19.76
CA ARG A 5 2.07 -13.43 -19.02
C ARG A 5 2.12 -12.55 -17.76
N TRP A 6 3.29 -12.21 -17.27
CA TRP A 6 3.50 -11.37 -16.08
C TRP A 6 3.82 -9.92 -16.42
N ARG A 7 3.99 -9.62 -17.70
CA ARG A 7 4.28 -8.26 -18.16
C ARG A 7 3.10 -7.33 -17.88
N LEU A 8 3.46 -6.08 -17.54
CA LEU A 8 2.54 -5.00 -17.22
C LEU A 8 2.71 -3.80 -18.18
N ASP A 9 3.23 -4.07 -19.38
CA ASP A 9 3.46 -3.03 -20.39
C ASP A 9 2.18 -2.25 -20.67
N GLY A 10 2.25 -0.91 -20.64
CA GLY A 10 1.11 -0.01 -20.81
C GLY A 10 0.10 -0.03 -19.64
N LYS A 11 0.42 -0.65 -18.51
CA LYS A 11 -0.43 -0.60 -17.31
C LYS A 11 -0.03 0.55 -16.42
N LEU A 12 -1.01 1.34 -15.93
CA LEU A 12 -0.80 2.34 -14.90
C LEU A 12 -1.07 1.76 -13.52
N ALA A 13 -0.12 1.92 -12.60
CA ALA A 13 -0.25 1.51 -11.22
C ALA A 13 -0.06 2.70 -10.26
N LEU A 14 -0.97 2.84 -9.31
CA LEU A 14 -0.87 3.79 -8.18
C LEU A 14 -0.36 3.03 -6.95
N VAL A 15 0.74 3.52 -6.36
CA VAL A 15 1.35 2.93 -5.16
C VAL A 15 1.43 3.96 -4.05
N THR A 16 0.73 3.75 -2.94
CA THR A 16 0.78 4.63 -1.77
C THR A 16 1.88 4.20 -0.79
N GLY A 17 2.53 5.17 -0.13
CA GLY A 17 3.69 4.92 0.74
C GLY A 17 4.91 4.43 -0.06
N ALA A 18 5.10 4.96 -1.26
CA ALA A 18 6.07 4.46 -2.24
C ALA A 18 7.51 4.98 -2.03
N SER A 19 7.76 5.91 -1.12
CA SER A 19 9.08 6.51 -0.91
C SER A 19 10.09 5.59 -0.23
N ALA A 20 9.65 4.49 0.42
CA ALA A 20 10.55 3.61 1.16
C ALA A 20 9.93 2.22 1.42
N GLY A 21 10.77 1.29 1.89
CA GLY A 21 10.35 -0.01 2.43
C GLY A 21 9.56 -0.87 1.45
N ILE A 22 8.42 -1.40 1.90
CA ILE A 22 7.58 -2.32 1.11
C ILE A 22 7.02 -1.61 -0.13
N GLY A 23 6.53 -0.37 0.01
CA GLY A 23 5.97 0.38 -1.12
C GLY A 23 6.98 0.64 -2.23
N LEU A 24 8.20 1.05 -1.88
CA LEU A 24 9.28 1.23 -2.86
C LEU A 24 9.70 -0.10 -3.52
N ALA A 25 9.77 -1.18 -2.76
CA ALA A 25 10.08 -2.49 -3.32
C ALA A 25 8.98 -2.95 -4.31
N ILE A 26 7.71 -2.73 -3.99
CA ILE A 26 6.59 -3.00 -4.90
C ILE A 26 6.70 -2.13 -6.16
N ALA A 27 7.00 -0.84 -6.02
CA ALA A 27 7.16 0.06 -7.16
C ALA A 27 8.28 -0.42 -8.10
N ARG A 28 9.43 -0.83 -7.56
CA ARG A 28 10.54 -1.40 -8.34
C ARG A 28 10.13 -2.66 -9.12
N GLU A 29 9.42 -3.58 -8.48
CA GLU A 29 8.94 -4.81 -9.15
C GLU A 29 7.92 -4.51 -10.25
N LEU A 30 6.95 -3.62 -10.00
CA LEU A 30 5.97 -3.23 -11.01
C LEU A 30 6.65 -2.53 -12.20
N ALA A 31 7.63 -1.65 -11.95
CA ALA A 31 8.45 -1.03 -12.98
C ALA A 31 9.23 -2.07 -13.79
N ALA A 32 9.90 -3.02 -13.14
CA ALA A 32 10.62 -4.09 -13.82
C ALA A 32 9.73 -4.98 -14.70
N LEU A 33 8.44 -5.06 -14.37
CA LEU A 33 7.43 -5.76 -15.17
C LEU A 33 6.85 -4.91 -16.32
N GLY A 34 7.17 -3.62 -16.39
CA GLY A 34 6.78 -2.73 -17.50
C GLY A 34 5.67 -1.71 -17.16
N ALA A 35 5.25 -1.59 -15.90
CA ALA A 35 4.19 -0.66 -15.52
C ALA A 35 4.66 0.80 -15.49
N HIS A 36 3.78 1.73 -15.89
CA HIS A 36 3.86 3.14 -15.54
C HIS A 36 3.40 3.33 -14.10
N LEU A 37 4.00 4.25 -13.33
CA LEU A 37 3.70 4.39 -11.91
C LEU A 37 3.36 5.82 -11.51
N LEU A 38 2.31 5.96 -10.68
CA LEU A 38 2.12 7.10 -9.81
C LEU A 38 2.55 6.68 -8.39
N LEU A 39 3.59 7.33 -7.89
CA LEU A 39 4.14 7.14 -6.56
C LEU A 39 3.56 8.19 -5.63
N VAL A 40 3.00 7.78 -4.51
CA VAL A 40 2.43 8.70 -3.51
C VAL A 40 3.07 8.46 -2.16
N ALA A 41 3.58 9.51 -1.52
CA ALA A 41 4.06 9.50 -0.14
C ALA A 41 4.06 10.93 0.41
N ARG A 42 4.24 11.09 1.73
CA ARG A 42 4.22 12.40 2.39
C ARG A 42 5.53 13.17 2.28
N GLU A 43 6.65 12.45 2.33
CA GLU A 43 7.99 13.05 2.29
C GLU A 43 8.41 13.19 0.82
N GLU A 44 8.52 14.44 0.36
CA GLU A 44 8.75 14.74 -1.06
C GLU A 44 10.14 14.30 -1.53
N ASP A 45 11.21 14.67 -0.80
CA ASP A 45 12.58 14.37 -1.23
C ASP A 45 12.82 12.88 -1.47
N PRO A 46 12.52 11.95 -0.50
CA PRO A 46 12.69 10.52 -0.74
C PRO A 46 11.76 9.96 -1.84
N LEU A 47 10.63 10.61 -2.08
CA LEU A 47 9.71 10.22 -3.13
C LEU A 47 10.24 10.59 -4.51
N GLN A 48 10.82 11.77 -4.66
CA GLN A 48 11.46 12.21 -5.90
C GLN A 48 12.72 11.39 -6.20
N GLU A 49 13.53 11.08 -5.18
CA GLU A 49 14.67 10.16 -5.34
C GLU A 49 14.22 8.79 -5.88
N ALA A 50 13.14 8.23 -5.34
CA ALA A 50 12.58 6.96 -5.80
C ALA A 50 12.09 7.05 -7.26
N ARG A 51 11.43 8.14 -7.64
CA ARG A 51 10.98 8.39 -9.02
C ARG A 51 12.16 8.48 -9.98
N GLU A 52 13.21 9.21 -9.61
CA GLU A 52 14.40 9.40 -10.45
C GLU A 52 15.14 8.08 -10.66
N GLU A 53 15.33 7.30 -9.59
CA GLU A 53 15.91 5.95 -9.68
C GLU A 53 15.14 5.08 -10.70
N LEU A 54 13.81 5.05 -10.59
CA LEU A 54 12.98 4.24 -11.49
C LEU A 54 13.04 4.72 -12.94
N ALA A 55 13.05 6.03 -13.16
CA ALA A 55 13.15 6.62 -14.50
C ALA A 55 14.52 6.34 -15.16
N GLU A 56 15.59 6.31 -14.37
CA GLU A 56 16.92 5.94 -14.86
C GLU A 56 16.99 4.47 -15.26
N LEU A 57 16.41 3.59 -14.45
CA LEU A 57 16.45 2.13 -14.68
C LEU A 57 15.50 1.69 -15.80
N HIS A 58 14.43 2.41 -16.05
CA HIS A 58 13.36 2.05 -16.99
C HIS A 58 12.95 3.21 -17.90
N PRO A 59 13.82 3.67 -18.82
CA PRO A 59 13.62 4.91 -19.58
C PRO A 59 12.46 4.90 -20.59
N GLY A 60 11.78 3.77 -20.74
CA GLY A 60 10.61 3.63 -21.63
C GLY A 60 9.26 3.72 -20.91
N GLN A 61 9.26 4.04 -19.61
CA GLN A 61 8.07 4.10 -18.78
C GLN A 61 7.92 5.47 -18.14
N ASP A 62 6.69 5.84 -17.77
CA ASP A 62 6.39 7.07 -17.08
C ASP A 62 6.33 6.84 -15.57
N PHE A 63 7.06 7.69 -14.84
CA PHE A 63 7.10 7.67 -13.39
C PHE A 63 6.78 9.07 -12.87
N LEU A 64 5.69 9.18 -12.15
CA LEU A 64 5.23 10.41 -11.54
C LEU A 64 5.19 10.28 -10.03
N ALA A 65 5.46 11.36 -9.34
CA ALA A 65 5.49 11.42 -7.89
C ALA A 65 4.60 12.56 -7.39
N MET A 66 3.74 12.26 -6.42
CA MET A 66 2.89 13.24 -5.77
C MET A 66 3.08 13.17 -4.26
N SER A 67 3.56 14.26 -3.66
CA SER A 67 3.60 14.41 -2.20
C SER A 67 2.18 14.62 -1.68
N ALA A 68 1.67 13.63 -0.91
CA ALA A 68 0.31 13.65 -0.39
C ALA A 68 0.18 12.79 0.89
N ASP A 69 -0.67 13.20 1.81
CA ASP A 69 -1.05 12.42 2.99
C ASP A 69 -2.40 11.73 2.75
N VAL A 70 -2.36 10.44 2.49
CA VAL A 70 -3.58 9.65 2.24
C VAL A 70 -4.61 9.67 3.38
N ALA A 71 -4.25 10.16 4.57
CA ALA A 71 -5.20 10.36 5.67
C ALA A 71 -5.95 11.70 5.58
N VAL A 72 -5.62 12.56 4.61
CA VAL A 72 -6.27 13.85 4.34
C VAL A 72 -7.16 13.69 3.12
N ASP A 73 -8.41 14.17 3.21
CA ASP A 73 -9.41 13.96 2.15
C ASP A 73 -9.07 14.73 0.88
N GLU A 74 -8.64 15.98 1.03
CA GLU A 74 -8.23 16.85 -0.08
C GLU A 74 -7.06 16.25 -0.86
N ASP A 75 -6.11 15.62 -0.15
CA ASP A 75 -4.96 14.95 -0.80
C ASP A 75 -5.41 13.70 -1.57
N ARG A 76 -6.34 12.91 -1.00
CA ARG A 76 -6.92 11.75 -1.71
C ARG A 76 -7.65 12.19 -2.97
N GLN A 77 -8.41 13.27 -2.90
CA GLN A 77 -9.11 13.80 -4.08
C GLN A 77 -8.11 14.24 -5.15
N ALA A 78 -7.07 14.99 -4.79
CA ALA A 78 -6.03 15.41 -5.74
C ALA A 78 -5.32 14.23 -6.42
N ILE A 79 -5.06 13.13 -5.69
CA ILE A 79 -4.50 11.89 -6.27
C ILE A 79 -5.45 11.32 -7.34
N LEU A 80 -6.73 11.30 -7.06
CA LEU A 80 -7.74 10.69 -7.95
C LEU A 80 -8.05 11.57 -9.15
N ASP A 81 -8.14 12.88 -8.97
CA ASP A 81 -8.29 13.84 -10.04
C ASP A 81 -7.13 13.70 -11.04
N TRP A 82 -5.90 13.55 -10.54
CA TRP A 82 -4.75 13.30 -11.39
C TRP A 82 -4.87 11.98 -12.17
N VAL A 83 -5.31 10.90 -11.51
CA VAL A 83 -5.51 9.60 -12.20
C VAL A 83 -6.64 9.70 -13.24
N GLU A 84 -7.70 10.45 -12.96
CA GLU A 84 -8.81 10.65 -13.89
C GLU A 84 -8.40 11.39 -15.17
N ASP A 85 -7.45 12.32 -15.04
CA ASP A 85 -6.87 13.05 -16.18
C ASP A 85 -6.01 12.15 -17.09
N GLN A 86 -5.68 10.91 -16.66
CA GLN A 86 -5.00 9.96 -17.53
C GLN A 86 -6.03 9.25 -18.43
N ASP A 87 -5.88 9.38 -19.73
CA ASP A 87 -6.83 8.85 -20.74
C ASP A 87 -7.07 7.32 -20.58
N GLU A 88 -6.05 6.59 -20.16
CA GLU A 88 -6.08 5.12 -20.05
C GLU A 88 -6.72 4.61 -18.73
N GLY A 89 -6.95 5.48 -17.74
CA GLY A 89 -7.47 5.09 -16.42
C GLY A 89 -6.45 4.31 -15.58
N LEU A 90 -6.93 3.66 -14.51
CA LEU A 90 -6.10 2.93 -13.54
C LEU A 90 -6.22 1.42 -13.72
N HIS A 91 -5.11 0.71 -13.74
CA HIS A 91 -5.09 -0.76 -13.83
C HIS A 91 -4.80 -1.44 -12.48
N ILE A 92 -3.95 -0.82 -11.66
CA ILE A 92 -3.48 -1.40 -10.40
C ILE A 92 -3.49 -0.32 -9.32
N LEU A 93 -4.14 -0.62 -8.18
CA LEU A 93 -4.06 0.20 -6.97
C LEU A 93 -3.36 -0.60 -5.86
N VAL A 94 -2.28 -0.05 -5.31
CA VAL A 94 -1.58 -0.64 -4.16
C VAL A 94 -1.76 0.26 -2.94
N ASN A 95 -2.65 -0.11 -2.03
CA ASN A 95 -2.85 0.52 -0.74
C ASN A 95 -1.80 0.00 0.25
N ASN A 96 -0.63 0.64 0.25
CA ASN A 96 0.49 0.28 1.11
C ASN A 96 0.76 1.31 2.22
N ALA A 97 0.38 2.56 2.04
CA ALA A 97 0.55 3.58 3.08
C ALA A 97 -0.03 3.10 4.43
N GLY A 98 0.73 3.30 5.49
CA GLY A 98 0.30 2.84 6.81
C GLY A 98 1.17 3.38 7.92
N GLY A 99 0.59 3.51 9.10
CA GLY A 99 1.23 4.00 10.31
C GLY A 99 0.92 3.12 11.53
N ASN A 100 1.76 3.23 12.55
CA ASN A 100 1.53 2.61 13.85
C ASN A 100 2.18 3.43 14.97
N VAL A 101 1.52 3.46 16.11
CA VAL A 101 2.06 3.84 17.40
C VAL A 101 1.78 2.66 18.32
N SER A 102 2.84 2.02 18.87
CA SER A 102 2.69 0.85 19.74
C SER A 102 2.62 1.29 21.20
N LYS A 103 1.47 1.09 21.83
CA LYS A 103 1.19 1.44 23.23
C LYS A 103 0.29 0.39 23.89
N ALA A 104 0.17 0.43 25.22
CA ALA A 104 -0.90 -0.27 25.91
C ALA A 104 -2.27 0.32 25.53
N ALA A 105 -3.31 -0.51 25.53
CA ALA A 105 -4.64 -0.09 25.05
C ALA A 105 -5.20 1.15 25.76
N VAL A 106 -4.89 1.27 27.04
CA VAL A 106 -5.40 2.39 27.90
C VAL A 106 -4.62 3.69 27.70
N ASP A 107 -3.49 3.68 27.01
CA ASP A 107 -2.60 4.82 26.85
C ASP A 107 -2.78 5.56 25.52
N TYR A 108 -3.63 5.04 24.62
CA TYR A 108 -3.92 5.73 23.36
C TYR A 108 -4.81 6.95 23.60
N THR A 109 -4.38 8.09 23.07
CA THR A 109 -5.26 9.23 22.91
C THR A 109 -6.24 9.01 21.77
N GLU A 110 -7.33 9.79 21.76
CA GLU A 110 -8.32 9.72 20.68
C GLU A 110 -7.71 10.07 19.32
N ASP A 111 -6.90 11.09 19.26
CA ASP A 111 -6.23 11.54 18.02
C ASP A 111 -5.28 10.45 17.47
N GLU A 112 -4.55 9.75 18.34
CA GLU A 112 -3.62 8.71 17.91
C GLU A 112 -4.35 7.52 17.27
N TRP A 113 -5.39 6.99 17.93
CA TRP A 113 -6.07 5.84 17.35
C TRP A 113 -6.90 6.24 16.11
N ARG A 114 -7.51 7.43 16.07
CA ARG A 114 -8.18 7.94 14.88
C ARG A 114 -7.19 8.07 13.72
N ARG A 115 -6.04 8.68 13.94
CA ARG A 115 -5.00 8.82 12.92
C ARG A 115 -4.51 7.49 12.35
N ILE A 116 -4.40 6.45 13.20
CA ILE A 116 -4.03 5.11 12.74
C ILE A 116 -5.13 4.55 11.82
N PHE A 117 -6.40 4.71 12.17
CA PHE A 117 -7.52 4.26 11.33
C PHE A 117 -7.62 5.04 10.03
N GLU A 118 -7.47 6.37 10.08
CA GLU A 118 -7.45 7.20 8.87
C GLU A 118 -6.38 6.73 7.89
N THR A 119 -5.15 6.56 8.38
CA THR A 119 -4.03 6.17 7.51
C THR A 119 -4.12 4.71 7.02
N ASN A 120 -4.54 3.76 7.88
CA ASN A 120 -4.42 2.33 7.57
C ASN A 120 -5.67 1.71 6.96
N LEU A 121 -6.84 2.31 7.15
CA LEU A 121 -8.13 1.76 6.73
C LEU A 121 -8.93 2.72 5.87
N PHE A 122 -9.26 3.91 6.40
CA PHE A 122 -10.15 4.82 5.67
C PHE A 122 -9.52 5.34 4.38
N SER A 123 -8.21 5.62 4.39
CA SER A 123 -7.50 5.97 3.16
C SER A 123 -7.60 4.89 2.09
N ALA A 124 -7.39 3.62 2.47
CA ALA A 124 -7.47 2.49 1.54
C ALA A 124 -8.91 2.27 1.03
N PHE A 125 -9.91 2.45 1.91
CA PHE A 125 -11.31 2.35 1.53
C PHE A 125 -11.70 3.45 0.55
N GLU A 126 -11.41 4.71 0.87
CA GLU A 126 -11.77 5.87 0.04
C GLU A 126 -11.06 5.83 -1.31
N LEU A 127 -9.73 5.58 -1.33
CA LEU A 127 -9.00 5.43 -2.58
C LEU A 127 -9.56 4.28 -3.43
N SER A 128 -9.91 3.14 -2.83
CA SER A 128 -10.50 2.02 -3.57
C SER A 128 -11.87 2.38 -4.13
N ARG A 129 -12.73 3.01 -3.31
CA ARG A 129 -14.09 3.41 -3.68
C ARG A 129 -14.10 4.42 -4.82
N TYR A 130 -13.29 5.46 -4.73
CA TYR A 130 -13.19 6.48 -5.77
C TYR A 130 -12.47 6.00 -7.02
N ALA A 131 -11.47 5.13 -6.89
CA ALA A 131 -10.78 4.52 -8.04
C ALA A 131 -11.61 3.45 -8.76
N HIS A 132 -12.71 2.96 -8.16
CA HIS A 132 -13.54 1.91 -8.77
C HIS A 132 -13.95 2.20 -10.22
N PRO A 133 -14.53 3.37 -10.58
CA PRO A 133 -14.92 3.64 -11.97
C PRO A 133 -13.73 3.71 -12.93
N LEU A 134 -12.53 4.05 -12.45
CA LEU A 134 -11.31 4.09 -13.25
C LEU A 134 -10.76 2.69 -13.49
N LEU A 135 -10.82 1.83 -12.47
CA LEU A 135 -10.44 0.41 -12.56
C LEU A 135 -11.41 -0.39 -13.44
N ALA A 136 -12.71 -0.11 -13.35
CA ALA A 136 -13.74 -0.78 -14.12
C ALA A 136 -13.72 -0.46 -15.63
N ARG A 137 -12.91 0.51 -16.08
CA ARG A 137 -12.69 0.76 -17.51
C ARG A 137 -11.98 -0.41 -18.22
N HIS A 138 -11.35 -1.30 -17.48
CA HIS A 138 -10.53 -2.39 -18.01
C HIS A 138 -11.14 -3.74 -17.71
N ALA A 139 -10.96 -4.70 -18.60
CA ALA A 139 -11.44 -6.08 -18.43
C ALA A 139 -10.80 -6.85 -17.26
N ALA A 140 -9.65 -6.35 -16.77
CA ALA A 140 -8.94 -6.95 -15.64
C ALA A 140 -8.10 -5.89 -14.90
N SER A 141 -8.54 -5.52 -13.72
CA SER A 141 -7.83 -4.62 -12.82
C SER A 141 -7.55 -5.26 -11.47
N SER A 142 -6.71 -4.66 -10.66
CA SER A 142 -6.30 -5.25 -9.39
C SER A 142 -6.12 -4.21 -8.30
N ILE A 143 -6.69 -4.47 -7.12
CA ILE A 143 -6.38 -3.76 -5.89
C ILE A 143 -5.59 -4.69 -4.97
N VAL A 144 -4.46 -4.22 -4.46
CA VAL A 144 -3.63 -4.93 -3.49
C VAL A 144 -3.53 -4.11 -2.21
N ASN A 145 -4.08 -4.64 -1.13
CA ASN A 145 -4.04 -4.02 0.19
C ASN A 145 -2.89 -4.62 1.02
N ILE A 146 -1.98 -3.79 1.50
CA ILE A 146 -0.91 -4.24 2.39
C ILE A 146 -1.43 -4.28 3.83
N GLY A 147 -1.90 -5.47 4.19
CA GLY A 147 -2.38 -5.82 5.51
C GLY A 147 -1.25 -6.03 6.52
N SER A 148 -1.44 -6.98 7.41
CA SER A 148 -0.44 -7.46 8.36
C SER A 148 -0.90 -8.76 9.01
N VAL A 149 0.02 -9.62 9.43
CA VAL A 149 -0.26 -10.74 10.35
C VAL A 149 -0.93 -10.25 11.65
N SER A 150 -0.65 -9.01 12.09
CA SER A 150 -1.35 -8.36 13.21
C SER A 150 -2.87 -8.27 13.05
N GLY A 151 -3.40 -8.28 11.83
CA GLY A 151 -4.82 -8.31 11.57
C GLY A 151 -5.43 -9.72 11.57
N LEU A 152 -4.61 -10.76 11.70
CA LEU A 152 -5.03 -12.17 11.67
C LEU A 152 -4.80 -12.87 13.01
N THR A 153 -3.80 -12.43 13.77
CA THR A 153 -3.45 -13.01 15.07
C THR A 153 -2.80 -11.96 15.96
N HIS A 154 -2.61 -12.30 17.25
CA HIS A 154 -1.91 -11.42 18.19
C HIS A 154 -0.45 -11.22 17.81
N VAL A 155 -0.07 -9.94 17.74
CA VAL A 155 1.32 -9.46 17.58
C VAL A 155 1.54 -8.28 18.51
N ARG A 156 2.75 -8.10 19.06
CA ARG A 156 3.11 -6.98 19.97
C ARG A 156 3.22 -5.62 19.23
N SER A 157 2.31 -5.35 18.32
CA SER A 157 2.24 -4.10 17.54
C SER A 157 1.24 -3.09 18.06
N GLY A 158 0.55 -3.41 19.14
CA GLY A 158 -0.54 -2.61 19.71
C GLY A 158 -1.92 -2.96 19.13
N VAL A 159 -2.94 -2.81 19.98
CA VAL A 159 -4.32 -3.23 19.65
C VAL A 159 -4.91 -2.45 18.48
N VAL A 160 -4.69 -1.13 18.44
CA VAL A 160 -5.27 -0.24 17.42
C VAL A 160 -4.77 -0.59 16.02
N TYR A 161 -3.48 -0.88 15.89
CA TYR A 161 -2.91 -1.34 14.62
C TYR A 161 -3.52 -2.67 14.18
N GLY A 162 -3.60 -3.65 15.10
CA GLY A 162 -4.23 -4.93 14.83
C GLY A 162 -5.68 -4.79 14.35
N MET A 163 -6.47 -3.95 15.05
CA MET A 163 -7.85 -3.64 14.67
C MET A 163 -7.94 -3.03 13.25
N SER A 164 -7.11 -2.04 12.94
CA SER A 164 -7.13 -1.40 11.62
C SER A 164 -6.78 -2.39 10.49
N LYS A 165 -5.81 -3.27 10.71
CA LYS A 165 -5.41 -4.29 9.72
C LYS A 165 -6.42 -5.45 9.62
N ALA A 166 -7.09 -5.82 10.71
CA ALA A 166 -8.20 -6.78 10.66
C ALA A 166 -9.37 -6.25 9.84
N ALA A 167 -9.74 -4.97 10.04
CA ALA A 167 -10.76 -4.31 9.27
C ALA A 167 -10.39 -4.21 7.78
N LEU A 168 -9.13 -3.91 7.46
CA LEU A 168 -8.62 -3.89 6.08
C LEU A 168 -8.72 -5.27 5.41
N HIS A 169 -8.43 -6.36 6.13
CA HIS A 169 -8.62 -7.71 5.62
C HIS A 169 -10.10 -8.04 5.35
N GLN A 170 -11.01 -7.57 6.22
CA GLN A 170 -12.43 -7.79 6.01
C GLN A 170 -12.97 -6.95 4.83
N MET A 171 -12.58 -5.69 4.74
CA MET A 171 -12.86 -4.83 3.59
C MET A 171 -12.42 -5.50 2.27
N THR A 172 -11.19 -6.03 2.24
CA THR A 172 -10.66 -6.74 1.05
C THR A 172 -11.56 -7.89 0.61
N ARG A 173 -12.05 -8.73 1.55
CA ARG A 173 -12.94 -9.86 1.22
C ARG A 173 -14.27 -9.39 0.64
N ASN A 174 -14.85 -8.33 1.22
CA ASN A 174 -16.13 -7.79 0.76
C ASN A 174 -16.00 -7.21 -0.65
N LEU A 175 -15.02 -6.33 -0.86
CA LEU A 175 -14.79 -5.71 -2.17
C LEU A 175 -14.41 -6.73 -3.26
N ALA A 176 -13.70 -7.80 -2.90
CA ALA A 176 -13.36 -8.86 -3.85
C ALA A 176 -14.60 -9.58 -4.41
N VAL A 177 -15.65 -9.72 -3.61
CA VAL A 177 -16.93 -10.33 -4.05
C VAL A 177 -17.79 -9.30 -4.76
N GLU A 178 -17.90 -8.09 -4.21
CA GLU A 178 -18.76 -7.03 -4.71
C GLU A 178 -18.36 -6.58 -6.12
N TRP A 179 -17.05 -6.45 -6.37
CA TRP A 179 -16.50 -5.90 -7.62
C TRP A 179 -16.01 -6.97 -8.62
N ALA A 180 -16.30 -8.24 -8.34
CA ALA A 180 -15.89 -9.34 -9.23
C ALA A 180 -16.51 -9.23 -10.64
N GLU A 181 -17.77 -8.81 -10.73
CA GLU A 181 -18.48 -8.63 -12.00
C GLU A 181 -17.94 -7.44 -12.80
N ASP A 182 -17.32 -6.47 -12.15
CA ASP A 182 -16.66 -5.32 -12.78
C ASP A 182 -15.22 -5.65 -13.26
N GLY A 183 -14.78 -6.90 -13.12
CA GLY A 183 -13.44 -7.34 -13.52
C GLY A 183 -12.33 -6.90 -12.59
N ILE A 184 -12.65 -6.44 -11.37
CA ILE A 184 -11.69 -5.94 -10.37
C ILE A 184 -11.38 -7.04 -9.34
N ARG A 185 -10.14 -7.48 -9.31
CA ARG A 185 -9.67 -8.41 -8.27
C ARG A 185 -9.13 -7.62 -7.08
N VAL A 186 -9.59 -7.95 -5.88
CA VAL A 186 -9.13 -7.29 -4.64
C VAL A 186 -8.50 -8.33 -3.72
N ASN A 187 -7.22 -8.12 -3.39
CA ASN A 187 -6.44 -9.03 -2.56
C ASN A 187 -5.70 -8.29 -1.44
N ALA A 188 -5.36 -9.02 -0.39
CA ALA A 188 -4.50 -8.52 0.67
C ALA A 188 -3.26 -9.40 0.83
N VAL A 189 -2.12 -8.77 1.08
CA VAL A 189 -0.90 -9.41 1.56
C VAL A 189 -0.77 -9.13 3.05
N ALA A 190 -0.47 -10.14 3.84
CA ALA A 190 -0.29 -10.02 5.28
C ALA A 190 1.18 -10.26 5.68
N PRO A 191 2.06 -9.24 5.56
CA PRO A 191 3.46 -9.39 5.92
C PRO A 191 3.63 -9.68 7.42
N TRP A 192 4.62 -10.51 7.75
CA TRP A 192 5.21 -10.62 9.06
C TRP A 192 6.25 -9.50 9.24
N TYR A 193 7.31 -9.68 9.98
CA TYR A 193 8.37 -8.68 10.11
C TYR A 193 9.20 -8.60 8.84
N ILE A 194 9.11 -7.49 8.12
CA ILE A 194 9.94 -7.17 6.98
C ILE A 194 10.97 -6.12 7.42
N ARG A 195 12.26 -6.33 7.13
CA ARG A 195 13.30 -5.36 7.46
C ARG A 195 13.12 -4.10 6.64
N THR A 196 12.77 -3.01 7.32
CA THR A 196 12.60 -1.67 6.77
C THR A 196 13.14 -0.66 7.78
N ARG A 197 13.32 0.61 7.41
CA ARG A 197 13.69 1.69 8.35
C ARG A 197 12.80 1.68 9.59
N ARG A 198 11.50 1.43 9.43
CA ARG A 198 10.51 1.42 10.51
C ARG A 198 10.65 0.24 11.48
N THR A 199 10.94 -0.94 10.98
CA THR A 199 11.07 -2.15 11.80
C THR A 199 12.47 -2.33 12.37
N SER A 200 13.47 -1.61 11.87
CA SER A 200 14.84 -1.69 12.38
C SER A 200 14.95 -1.31 13.86
N VAL A 201 14.17 -0.31 14.31
CA VAL A 201 14.19 0.13 15.72
C VAL A 201 13.71 -0.98 16.68
N PRO A 202 12.49 -1.54 16.57
CA PRO A 202 12.08 -2.63 17.46
C PRO A 202 12.94 -3.90 17.30
N LEU A 203 13.44 -4.19 16.10
CA LEU A 203 14.30 -5.37 15.86
C LEU A 203 15.76 -5.14 16.31
N SER A 204 16.14 -3.97 16.79
CA SER A 204 17.45 -3.73 17.42
C SER A 204 17.49 -4.19 18.90
N ASP A 205 16.34 -4.45 19.53
CA ASP A 205 16.24 -5.11 20.83
C ASP A 205 16.49 -6.61 20.65
N PRO A 206 17.57 -7.18 21.25
CA PRO A 206 17.93 -8.59 21.04
C PRO A 206 16.86 -9.56 21.52
N ASP A 207 16.23 -9.30 22.67
CA ASP A 207 15.22 -10.19 23.24
C ASP A 207 13.97 -10.21 22.35
N TYR A 208 13.59 -9.05 21.82
CA TYR A 208 12.47 -8.95 20.90
C TYR A 208 12.79 -9.61 19.55
N TYR A 209 14.02 -9.43 19.06
CA TYR A 209 14.46 -10.07 17.83
C TYR A 209 14.41 -11.60 17.94
N GLU A 210 14.92 -12.17 19.06
CA GLU A 210 14.86 -13.62 19.31
C GLU A 210 13.41 -14.13 19.36
N GLU A 211 12.49 -13.38 20.01
CA GLU A 211 11.06 -13.75 20.01
C GLU A 211 10.49 -13.79 18.60
N VAL A 212 10.83 -12.81 17.75
CA VAL A 212 10.37 -12.77 16.36
C VAL A 212 10.92 -13.94 15.55
N ILE A 213 12.21 -14.24 15.69
CA ILE A 213 12.86 -15.36 14.97
C ILE A 213 12.28 -16.70 15.45
N ALA A 214 12.06 -16.90 16.75
CA ALA A 214 11.48 -18.12 17.28
C ALA A 214 10.08 -18.44 16.73
N ARG A 215 9.37 -17.41 16.25
CA ARG A 215 8.05 -17.51 15.60
C ARG A 215 8.12 -17.49 14.07
N THR A 216 9.31 -17.51 13.51
CA THR A 216 9.56 -17.47 12.06
C THR A 216 10.17 -18.80 11.64
N PRO A 217 9.45 -19.67 10.92
CA PRO A 217 9.88 -21.05 10.62
C PRO A 217 11.11 -21.18 9.72
N MET A 218 11.54 -20.10 9.09
CA MET A 218 12.72 -20.08 8.19
C MET A 218 13.64 -18.91 8.53
#